data_281acafe8abd17692f09aa490353dc3d
#
_entry.id   281acafe8abd17692f09aa490353dc3d
#
_cell.length_a   1.000
_cell.length_b   1.000
_cell.length_c   1.000
_cell.angle_alpha   90.00
_cell.angle_beta   90.00
_cell.angle_gamma   90.00
#
_symmetry.space_group_name_H-M   'P 1'
#
loop_
_entity.id
_entity.type
_entity.pdbx_description
1 polymer ?
#
loop_
_entity_poly.entity_id
_entity_poly.type
_entity_poly.pdbx_seq_one_letter_code
_entity_poly.pdbx_strand_id
1 'polypeptide(L)'
;MRILMVSWEYPPVVIGGLGRHVHHLSTALAAAGHDVVVLSRRPSGTDPSTHPSSDEVVDGVRVISAAQDPHEFSFGADMMAWTLAMGHSMIRAGLSLKKRGSNRSWRPDVVHAHDWLVAHPAITLAQFYDVPMVSTIHATEAGRHSGWVSGAISRQVHAVESWLVRESDSLITCSASMADEITELFGPGLAGITVIRNGIDAARWPFSERRPRTGPAELLYLGRLEYEKGVHDVIAALPRIRRTHPGTTLTIAGEGTQQEWLVAQARKHRVLKATRFVGHLDHAELLAVLHRADAAVLPSHYEPFGIVALEAAAAGTPLVTSNIGGLGEAVINGRTGVSCAPRDVAGLAEAVRGVLDDPGAAQRRARAARERLTSAFDWKTVADETAQVYLAAKRGERQPHPRMPIVEHALPNR
;
A
#
# COMPACT_ATOMS: atom_id res chain seq x y z
N MET A 1 -8.07 23.16 -5.71
CA MET A 1 -7.60 22.60 -7.02
C MET A 1 -8.54 21.49 -7.44
N ARG A 2 -8.60 21.21 -8.75
CA ARG A 2 -9.29 20.06 -9.33
C ARG A 2 -8.28 18.95 -9.55
N ILE A 3 -8.46 17.83 -8.87
CA ILE A 3 -7.50 16.73 -8.81
C ILE A 3 -8.12 15.51 -9.46
N LEU A 4 -7.47 14.93 -10.46
CA LEU A 4 -7.84 13.64 -11.03
C LEU A 4 -6.90 12.56 -10.49
N MET A 5 -7.37 11.78 -9.53
CA MET A 5 -6.65 10.60 -9.04
C MET A 5 -6.98 9.41 -9.92
N VAL A 6 -5.97 8.67 -10.34
CA VAL A 6 -6.10 7.45 -11.13
C VAL A 6 -5.55 6.28 -10.33
N SER A 7 -6.42 5.35 -9.98
CA SER A 7 -6.08 4.20 -9.15
C SER A 7 -6.79 2.93 -9.61
N TRP A 8 -6.09 1.81 -9.63
CA TRP A 8 -6.69 0.52 -9.97
C TRP A 8 -7.46 -0.10 -8.78
N GLU A 9 -7.20 0.37 -7.56
CA GLU A 9 -7.93 0.03 -6.34
C GLU A 9 -8.61 1.28 -5.77
N TYR A 10 -9.88 1.17 -5.49
CA TYR A 10 -10.69 2.11 -4.70
C TYR A 10 -11.94 1.37 -4.21
N PRO A 11 -12.49 1.66 -3.02
CA PRO A 11 -13.69 0.96 -2.56
C PRO A 11 -14.82 0.96 -3.59
N PRO A 12 -15.51 -0.18 -3.82
CA PRO A 12 -15.43 -1.43 -3.07
C PRO A 12 -14.26 -2.36 -3.47
N VAL A 13 -13.41 -2.00 -4.43
CA VAL A 13 -12.26 -2.80 -4.87
C VAL A 13 -11.06 -2.45 -4.01
N VAL A 14 -10.80 -3.22 -2.97
CA VAL A 14 -9.63 -3.06 -2.10
C VAL A 14 -8.92 -4.40 -1.95
N ILE A 15 -7.70 -4.48 -2.45
CA ILE A 15 -6.85 -5.67 -2.36
C ILE A 15 -5.80 -5.50 -1.27
N GLY A 16 -5.32 -4.26 -1.09
CA GLY A 16 -4.24 -3.98 -0.16
C GLY A 16 -4.27 -2.59 0.45
N GLY A 17 -3.09 -2.12 0.84
CA GLY A 17 -2.91 -0.79 1.43
C GLY A 17 -3.18 0.35 0.46
N LEU A 18 -2.95 0.12 -0.86
CA LEU A 18 -3.09 1.16 -1.88
C LEU A 18 -4.53 1.69 -1.95
N GLY A 19 -5.53 0.81 -2.08
CA GLY A 19 -6.93 1.23 -2.18
C GLY A 19 -7.39 2.00 -0.93
N ARG A 20 -6.94 1.59 0.25
CA ARG A 20 -7.20 2.31 1.52
C ARG A 20 -6.50 3.68 1.54
N HIS A 21 -5.25 3.74 1.08
CA HIS A 21 -4.51 5.01 0.98
C HIS A 21 -5.23 5.99 0.08
N VAL A 22 -5.61 5.59 -1.15
CA VAL A 22 -6.27 6.48 -2.12
C VAL A 22 -7.63 6.97 -1.59
N HIS A 23 -8.39 6.09 -0.93
CA HIS A 23 -9.66 6.47 -0.31
C HIS A 23 -9.47 7.56 0.77
N HIS A 24 -8.59 7.33 1.73
CA HIS A 24 -8.38 8.30 2.81
C HIS A 24 -7.74 9.60 2.32
N LEU A 25 -6.78 9.53 1.40
CA LEU A 25 -6.15 10.72 0.83
C LEU A 25 -7.15 11.55 0.04
N SER A 26 -7.96 10.93 -0.83
CA SER A 26 -8.96 11.64 -1.63
C SER A 26 -10.02 12.32 -0.75
N THR A 27 -10.49 11.63 0.30
CA THR A 27 -11.45 12.17 1.26
C THR A 27 -10.85 13.33 2.06
N ALA A 28 -9.59 13.21 2.51
CA ALA A 28 -8.90 14.28 3.24
C ALA A 28 -8.66 15.52 2.36
N LEU A 29 -8.30 15.33 1.09
CA LEU A 29 -8.15 16.42 0.12
C LEU A 29 -9.50 17.09 -0.18
N ALA A 30 -10.58 16.32 -0.31
CA ALA A 30 -11.93 16.87 -0.47
C ALA A 30 -12.35 17.70 0.76
N ALA A 31 -12.09 17.20 1.97
CA ALA A 31 -12.32 17.91 3.23
C ALA A 31 -11.48 19.20 3.34
N ALA A 32 -10.29 19.24 2.73
CA ALA A 32 -9.45 20.44 2.62
C ALA A 32 -9.93 21.43 1.53
N GLY A 33 -11.07 21.18 0.88
CA GLY A 33 -11.68 22.08 -0.10
C GLY A 33 -11.18 21.90 -1.54
N HIS A 34 -10.54 20.77 -1.85
CA HIS A 34 -10.20 20.41 -3.22
C HIS A 34 -11.37 19.70 -3.92
N ASP A 35 -11.49 19.89 -5.23
CA ASP A 35 -12.46 19.19 -6.08
C ASP A 35 -11.78 17.92 -6.61
N VAL A 36 -12.09 16.78 -5.99
CA VAL A 36 -11.41 15.51 -6.23
C VAL A 36 -12.29 14.57 -7.03
N VAL A 37 -11.75 14.09 -8.14
CA VAL A 37 -12.31 12.99 -8.93
C VAL A 37 -11.37 11.80 -8.81
N VAL A 38 -11.86 10.65 -8.36
CA VAL A 38 -11.15 9.38 -8.41
C VAL A 38 -11.66 8.58 -9.60
N LEU A 39 -10.76 8.24 -10.50
CA LEU A 39 -11.01 7.33 -11.61
C LEU A 39 -10.45 5.96 -11.24
N SER A 40 -11.34 4.99 -11.08
CA SER A 40 -11.00 3.62 -10.73
C SER A 40 -11.75 2.65 -11.63
N ARG A 41 -11.76 1.38 -11.29
CA ARG A 41 -12.38 0.31 -12.05
C ARG A 41 -13.53 -0.37 -11.30
N ARG A 42 -14.41 -1.00 -12.03
CA ARG A 42 -15.36 -1.98 -11.47
C ARG A 42 -14.61 -3.23 -10.99
N PRO A 43 -15.19 -4.02 -10.08
CA PRO A 43 -14.63 -5.32 -9.70
C PRO A 43 -14.39 -6.21 -10.94
N SER A 44 -13.30 -6.98 -10.92
CA SER A 44 -13.00 -7.93 -11.98
C SER A 44 -14.11 -8.98 -12.09
N GLY A 45 -14.44 -9.39 -13.33
CA GLY A 45 -15.49 -10.36 -13.60
C GLY A 45 -16.91 -9.80 -13.61
N THR A 46 -17.09 -8.46 -13.49
CA THR A 46 -18.42 -7.84 -13.68
C THR A 46 -18.72 -7.65 -15.16
N ASP A 47 -19.94 -8.06 -15.57
CA ASP A 47 -20.43 -7.84 -16.94
C ASP A 47 -20.74 -6.35 -17.16
N PRO A 48 -20.15 -5.67 -18.15
CA PRO A 48 -20.41 -4.27 -18.45
C PRO A 48 -21.86 -3.95 -18.80
N SER A 49 -22.62 -4.92 -19.32
CA SER A 49 -24.03 -4.75 -19.65
C SER A 49 -24.92 -4.65 -18.40
N THR A 50 -24.55 -5.32 -17.32
CA THR A 50 -25.26 -5.32 -16.02
C THR A 50 -24.60 -4.38 -15.01
N HIS A 51 -23.30 -4.11 -15.17
CA HIS A 51 -22.49 -3.23 -14.31
C HIS A 51 -21.79 -2.16 -15.16
N PRO A 52 -22.54 -1.22 -15.74
CA PRO A 52 -21.96 -0.13 -16.54
C PRO A 52 -21.07 0.76 -15.65
N SER A 53 -20.28 1.61 -16.28
CA SER A 53 -19.50 2.64 -15.56
C SER A 53 -20.43 3.46 -14.68
N SER A 54 -20.04 3.68 -13.42
CA SER A 54 -20.73 4.56 -12.50
C SER A 54 -19.99 5.87 -12.31
N ASP A 55 -20.72 6.89 -11.83
CA ASP A 55 -20.23 8.22 -11.56
C ASP A 55 -21.04 8.76 -10.37
N GLU A 56 -20.47 8.64 -9.19
CA GLU A 56 -21.15 8.86 -7.92
C GLU A 56 -20.31 9.77 -7.03
N VAL A 57 -20.97 10.44 -6.06
CA VAL A 57 -20.25 11.19 -5.04
C VAL A 57 -20.35 10.42 -3.72
N VAL A 58 -19.20 10.03 -3.19
CA VAL A 58 -19.07 9.30 -1.92
C VAL A 58 -18.09 10.06 -1.03
N ASP A 59 -18.49 10.38 0.19
CA ASP A 59 -17.67 11.11 1.17
C ASP A 59 -17.03 12.41 0.63
N GLY A 60 -17.80 13.15 -0.20
CA GLY A 60 -17.33 14.38 -0.83
C GLY A 60 -16.40 14.20 -2.03
N VAL A 61 -16.08 12.99 -2.41
CA VAL A 61 -15.24 12.62 -3.55
C VAL A 61 -16.12 12.13 -4.69
N ARG A 62 -15.92 12.64 -5.91
CA ARG A 62 -16.56 12.10 -7.11
C ARG A 62 -15.80 10.87 -7.57
N VAL A 63 -16.44 9.71 -7.54
CA VAL A 63 -15.87 8.42 -7.90
C VAL A 63 -16.42 7.94 -9.23
N ILE A 64 -15.54 7.71 -10.19
CA ILE A 64 -15.88 7.14 -11.49
C ILE A 64 -15.28 5.74 -11.53
N SER A 65 -16.16 4.73 -11.51
CA SER A 65 -15.77 3.33 -11.65
C SER A 65 -15.98 2.90 -13.08
N ALA A 66 -14.90 2.79 -13.85
CA ALA A 66 -14.95 2.40 -15.25
C ALA A 66 -15.34 0.93 -15.38
N ALA A 67 -16.33 0.65 -16.22
CA ALA A 67 -16.65 -0.71 -16.61
C ALA A 67 -15.52 -1.29 -17.47
N GLN A 68 -15.15 -2.53 -17.24
CA GLN A 68 -14.15 -3.22 -18.04
C GLN A 68 -14.76 -3.71 -19.36
N ASP A 69 -14.10 -3.44 -20.47
CA ASP A 69 -14.31 -4.07 -21.78
C ASP A 69 -13.22 -5.12 -22.01
N PRO A 70 -13.46 -6.15 -22.73
CA PRO A 70 -14.22 -7.34 -22.40
C PRO A 70 -13.43 -8.24 -21.42
N HIS A 71 -14.08 -9.23 -20.84
CA HIS A 71 -13.51 -10.20 -19.88
C HIS A 71 -12.57 -11.25 -20.51
N GLU A 72 -11.90 -10.92 -21.62
CA GLU A 72 -11.02 -11.86 -22.33
C GLU A 72 -9.74 -12.18 -21.56
N PHE A 73 -9.33 -11.29 -20.65
CA PHE A 73 -8.08 -11.41 -19.92
C PHE A 73 -8.32 -11.55 -18.41
N SER A 74 -7.50 -12.36 -17.76
CA SER A 74 -7.47 -12.47 -16.30
C SER A 74 -6.17 -11.90 -15.75
N PHE A 75 -6.24 -11.24 -14.60
CA PHE A 75 -5.04 -10.65 -13.97
C PHE A 75 -3.96 -11.69 -13.67
N GLY A 76 -4.35 -12.92 -13.28
CA GLY A 76 -3.40 -13.98 -12.94
C GLY A 76 -2.68 -14.59 -14.12
N ALA A 77 -3.36 -14.75 -15.26
CA ALA A 77 -2.80 -15.39 -16.46
C ALA A 77 -2.24 -14.39 -17.47
N ASP A 78 -2.92 -13.23 -17.61
CA ASP A 78 -2.70 -12.27 -18.71
C ASP A 78 -2.46 -10.86 -18.18
N MET A 79 -1.67 -10.72 -17.12
CA MET A 79 -1.52 -9.48 -16.32
C MET A 79 -1.36 -8.22 -17.19
N MET A 80 -0.48 -8.23 -18.19
CA MET A 80 -0.23 -7.05 -19.00
C MET A 80 -1.40 -6.72 -19.93
N ALA A 81 -1.99 -7.73 -20.58
CA ALA A 81 -3.15 -7.54 -21.44
C ALA A 81 -4.37 -7.06 -20.63
N TRP A 82 -4.57 -7.64 -19.44
CA TRP A 82 -5.60 -7.20 -18.51
C TRP A 82 -5.39 -5.73 -18.08
N THR A 83 -4.16 -5.35 -17.74
CA THR A 83 -3.81 -3.97 -17.33
C THR A 83 -4.08 -2.97 -18.46
N LEU A 84 -3.74 -3.31 -19.69
CA LEU A 84 -4.00 -2.46 -20.87
C LEU A 84 -5.49 -2.32 -21.16
N ALA A 85 -6.27 -3.41 -21.08
CA ALA A 85 -7.72 -3.38 -21.29
C ALA A 85 -8.41 -2.52 -20.21
N MET A 86 -8.03 -2.69 -18.94
CA MET A 86 -8.47 -1.83 -17.84
C MET A 86 -8.11 -0.36 -18.11
N GLY A 87 -6.86 -0.10 -18.48
CA GLY A 87 -6.37 1.25 -18.78
C GLY A 87 -7.15 1.92 -19.89
N HIS A 88 -7.49 1.20 -20.97
CA HIS A 88 -8.33 1.71 -22.05
C HIS A 88 -9.72 2.15 -21.58
N SER A 89 -10.37 1.34 -20.74
CA SER A 89 -11.67 1.70 -20.17
C SER A 89 -11.58 2.95 -19.28
N MET A 90 -10.52 3.07 -18.49
CA MET A 90 -10.25 4.25 -17.66
C MET A 90 -9.97 5.50 -18.52
N ILE A 91 -9.21 5.39 -19.62
CA ILE A 91 -8.99 6.49 -20.57
C ILE A 91 -10.32 6.98 -21.14
N ARG A 92 -11.17 6.09 -21.63
CA ARG A 92 -12.49 6.45 -22.17
C ARG A 92 -13.35 7.20 -21.14
N ALA A 93 -13.39 6.71 -19.90
CA ALA A 93 -14.12 7.35 -18.81
C ALA A 93 -13.51 8.72 -18.47
N GLY A 94 -12.19 8.84 -18.37
CA GLY A 94 -11.48 10.08 -18.10
C GLY A 94 -11.68 11.14 -19.18
N LEU A 95 -11.64 10.77 -20.46
CA LEU A 95 -11.92 11.68 -21.59
C LEU A 95 -13.36 12.21 -21.59
N SER A 96 -14.31 11.43 -21.06
CA SER A 96 -15.72 11.83 -20.99
C SER A 96 -16.01 12.91 -19.95
N LEU A 97 -15.09 13.18 -19.02
CA LEU A 97 -15.22 14.26 -18.01
C LEU A 97 -15.45 15.63 -18.66
N LYS A 98 -14.93 15.83 -19.85
CA LYS A 98 -15.10 17.07 -20.65
C LYS A 98 -16.48 17.19 -21.29
N LYS A 99 -17.24 16.08 -21.43
CA LYS A 99 -18.46 16.03 -22.28
C LYS A 99 -19.77 16.08 -21.51
N ARG A 100 -19.82 15.89 -20.20
CA ARG A 100 -21.08 15.75 -19.47
C ARG A 100 -21.71 17.11 -19.18
N GLY A 101 -22.69 17.48 -20.01
CA GLY A 101 -23.98 18.14 -19.79
C GLY A 101 -24.14 19.34 -18.83
N SER A 102 -23.10 19.83 -18.24
CA SER A 102 -23.13 21.09 -17.47
C SER A 102 -22.36 22.17 -18.22
N ASN A 103 -22.81 23.43 -18.11
CA ASN A 103 -22.17 24.63 -18.68
C ASN A 103 -20.69 24.85 -18.26
N ARG A 104 -20.10 23.92 -17.49
CA ARG A 104 -18.69 23.89 -17.07
C ARG A 104 -18.12 22.50 -17.32
N SER A 105 -17.36 22.35 -18.42
CA SER A 105 -16.54 21.16 -18.61
C SER A 105 -15.53 21.04 -17.47
N TRP A 106 -15.57 19.93 -16.70
CA TRP A 106 -14.59 19.67 -15.67
C TRP A 106 -13.22 19.35 -16.30
N ARG A 107 -12.17 20.01 -15.88
CA ARG A 107 -10.80 19.77 -16.33
C ARG A 107 -9.91 19.73 -15.08
N PRO A 108 -9.05 18.71 -14.91
CA PRO A 108 -8.13 18.66 -13.79
C PRO A 108 -7.09 19.79 -13.86
N ASP A 109 -6.55 20.16 -12.70
CA ASP A 109 -5.36 20.98 -12.55
C ASP A 109 -4.10 20.12 -12.43
N VAL A 110 -4.27 18.84 -12.05
CA VAL A 110 -3.22 17.82 -11.88
C VAL A 110 -3.81 16.43 -12.04
N VAL A 111 -3.03 15.49 -12.59
CA VAL A 111 -3.31 14.05 -12.58
C VAL A 111 -2.41 13.40 -11.55
N HIS A 112 -2.97 12.57 -10.67
CA HIS A 112 -2.22 11.80 -9.67
C HIS A 112 -2.39 10.30 -9.91
N ALA A 113 -1.31 9.64 -10.31
CA ALA A 113 -1.25 8.21 -10.55
C ALA A 113 -0.82 7.44 -9.28
N HIS A 114 -1.41 6.27 -9.06
CA HIS A 114 -1.05 5.38 -7.96
C HIS A 114 -0.58 4.02 -8.49
N ASP A 115 0.74 3.79 -8.48
CA ASP A 115 1.45 2.62 -9.00
C ASP A 115 1.35 2.40 -10.52
N TRP A 116 2.10 1.45 -11.02
CA TRP A 116 2.31 1.17 -12.44
C TRP A 116 1.07 0.71 -13.22
N LEU A 117 0.11 0.06 -12.54
CA LEU A 117 -1.09 -0.47 -13.20
C LEU A 117 -1.93 0.61 -13.88
N VAL A 118 -1.80 1.85 -13.43
CA VAL A 118 -2.49 3.00 -14.03
C VAL A 118 -1.58 3.94 -14.82
N ALA A 119 -0.35 3.51 -15.14
CA ALA A 119 0.58 4.33 -15.90
C ALA A 119 -0.01 4.80 -17.24
N HIS A 120 -0.53 3.88 -18.04
CA HIS A 120 -1.13 4.19 -19.35
C HIS A 120 -2.28 5.21 -19.24
N PRO A 121 -3.32 5.00 -18.44
CA PRO A 121 -4.42 5.98 -18.36
C PRO A 121 -3.97 7.32 -17.75
N ALA A 122 -3.10 7.32 -16.74
CA ALA A 122 -2.67 8.55 -16.09
C ALA A 122 -1.82 9.42 -17.02
N ILE A 123 -0.82 8.85 -17.69
CA ILE A 123 0.03 9.57 -18.66
C ILE A 123 -0.83 10.10 -19.80
N THR A 124 -1.70 9.26 -20.38
CA THR A 124 -2.58 9.69 -21.50
C THR A 124 -3.49 10.84 -21.09
N LEU A 125 -4.10 10.78 -19.88
CA LEU A 125 -5.01 11.83 -19.41
C LEU A 125 -4.24 13.11 -19.05
N ALA A 126 -3.06 13.02 -18.45
CA ALA A 126 -2.22 14.19 -18.17
C ALA A 126 -1.83 14.92 -19.46
N GLN A 127 -1.40 14.18 -20.48
CA GLN A 127 -1.09 14.73 -21.80
C GLN A 127 -2.32 15.33 -22.50
N PHE A 128 -3.47 14.63 -22.49
CA PHE A 128 -4.71 15.12 -23.10
C PHE A 128 -5.21 16.42 -22.47
N TYR A 129 -5.11 16.52 -21.14
CA TYR A 129 -5.52 17.73 -20.43
C TYR A 129 -4.42 18.79 -20.37
N ASP A 130 -3.22 18.49 -20.82
CA ASP A 130 -2.04 19.37 -20.73
C ASP A 130 -1.86 19.91 -19.29
N VAL A 131 -1.71 18.98 -18.35
CA VAL A 131 -1.56 19.26 -16.92
C VAL A 131 -0.42 18.41 -16.34
N PRO A 132 0.22 18.85 -15.24
CA PRO A 132 1.26 18.07 -14.61
C PRO A 132 0.74 16.75 -14.07
N MET A 133 1.64 15.74 -14.06
CA MET A 133 1.40 14.43 -13.49
C MET A 133 2.26 14.22 -12.26
N VAL A 134 1.63 13.86 -11.14
CA VAL A 134 2.27 13.39 -9.92
C VAL A 134 2.03 11.90 -9.81
N SER A 135 3.04 11.12 -9.39
CA SER A 135 2.85 9.69 -9.18
C SER A 135 3.29 9.30 -7.78
N THR A 136 2.43 8.54 -7.09
CA THR A 136 2.81 7.86 -5.84
C THR A 136 3.20 6.42 -6.16
N ILE A 137 4.43 6.05 -5.78
CA ILE A 137 4.94 4.68 -5.89
C ILE A 137 4.83 4.03 -4.51
N HIS A 138 3.92 3.04 -4.40
CA HIS A 138 3.65 2.33 -3.16
C HIS A 138 4.52 1.09 -2.96
N ALA A 139 5.00 0.49 -4.04
CA ALA A 139 5.94 -0.62 -4.06
C ALA A 139 6.52 -0.78 -5.46
N THR A 140 7.67 -1.44 -5.57
CA THR A 140 8.26 -1.80 -6.87
C THR A 140 8.22 -3.30 -7.11
N GLU A 141 8.27 -3.70 -8.37
CA GLU A 141 8.38 -5.10 -8.76
C GLU A 141 9.70 -5.72 -8.24
N ALA A 142 10.80 -5.00 -8.41
CA ALA A 142 12.11 -5.43 -7.92
C ALA A 142 12.11 -5.64 -6.40
N GLY A 143 11.56 -4.70 -5.64
CA GLY A 143 11.49 -4.78 -4.17
C GLY A 143 10.71 -6.01 -3.70
N ARG A 144 9.56 -6.31 -4.33
CA ARG A 144 8.75 -7.51 -4.02
C ARG A 144 9.53 -8.80 -4.25
N HIS A 145 10.48 -8.81 -5.16
CA HIS A 145 11.30 -9.96 -5.54
C HIS A 145 12.74 -9.86 -5.02
N SER A 146 12.97 -9.18 -3.90
CA SER A 146 14.28 -9.07 -3.23
C SER A 146 15.38 -8.45 -4.12
N GLY A 147 15.00 -7.49 -4.95
CA GLY A 147 15.90 -6.79 -5.88
C GLY A 147 16.02 -7.46 -7.27
N TRP A 148 15.34 -8.58 -7.50
CA TRP A 148 15.44 -9.30 -8.76
C TRP A 148 14.27 -8.99 -9.70
N VAL A 149 14.61 -8.72 -10.96
CA VAL A 149 13.65 -8.61 -12.07
C VAL A 149 13.90 -9.79 -13.00
N SER A 150 13.27 -10.92 -12.71
CA SER A 150 13.43 -12.17 -13.46
C SER A 150 12.12 -12.56 -14.17
N GLY A 151 12.23 -13.19 -15.33
CA GLY A 151 11.06 -13.57 -16.11
C GLY A 151 10.51 -12.44 -16.98
N ALA A 152 9.66 -12.81 -17.94
CA ALA A 152 9.14 -11.86 -18.94
C ALA A 152 8.18 -10.83 -18.33
N ILE A 153 7.24 -11.29 -17.49
CA ILE A 153 6.23 -10.42 -16.85
C ILE A 153 6.91 -9.42 -15.91
N SER A 154 7.84 -9.89 -15.05
CA SER A 154 8.56 -9.02 -14.12
C SER A 154 9.34 -7.90 -14.86
N ARG A 155 10.00 -8.22 -15.98
CA ARG A 155 10.65 -7.20 -16.83
C ARG A 155 9.67 -6.22 -17.47
N GLN A 156 8.49 -6.67 -17.87
CA GLN A 156 7.46 -5.81 -18.43
C GLN A 156 6.91 -4.86 -17.36
N VAL A 157 6.61 -5.35 -16.16
CA VAL A 157 6.16 -4.52 -15.03
C VAL A 157 7.22 -3.47 -14.71
N HIS A 158 8.48 -3.87 -14.53
CA HIS A 158 9.59 -2.95 -14.25
C HIS A 158 9.78 -1.89 -15.35
N ALA A 159 9.57 -2.26 -16.62
CA ALA A 159 9.62 -1.30 -17.73
C ALA A 159 8.50 -0.26 -17.64
N VAL A 160 7.29 -0.67 -17.25
CA VAL A 160 6.16 0.25 -17.07
C VAL A 160 6.36 1.13 -15.83
N GLU A 161 6.92 0.60 -14.73
CA GLU A 161 7.33 1.40 -13.57
C GLU A 161 8.35 2.47 -13.99
N SER A 162 9.40 2.08 -14.74
CA SER A 162 10.41 3.00 -15.25
C SER A 162 9.78 4.09 -16.13
N TRP A 163 8.82 3.74 -16.98
CA TRP A 163 8.11 4.71 -17.81
C TRP A 163 7.27 5.67 -16.96
N LEU A 164 6.50 5.16 -15.99
CA LEU A 164 5.70 5.99 -15.09
C LEU A 164 6.54 7.01 -14.34
N VAL A 165 7.64 6.59 -13.71
CA VAL A 165 8.49 7.50 -12.93
C VAL A 165 9.18 8.55 -13.80
N ARG A 166 9.51 8.22 -15.05
CA ARG A 166 10.13 9.17 -16.00
C ARG A 166 9.16 10.19 -16.58
N GLU A 167 7.90 9.83 -16.78
CA GLU A 167 6.86 10.73 -17.28
C GLU A 167 6.30 11.64 -16.17
N SER A 168 6.57 11.33 -14.90
CA SER A 168 6.06 12.11 -13.78
C SER A 168 6.79 13.43 -13.60
N ASP A 169 6.05 14.49 -13.29
CA ASP A 169 6.57 15.81 -12.97
C ASP A 169 7.05 15.92 -11.51
N SER A 170 6.48 15.07 -10.64
CA SER A 170 6.90 14.88 -9.25
C SER A 170 6.57 13.47 -8.80
N LEU A 171 7.38 12.92 -7.91
CA LEU A 171 7.20 11.61 -7.34
C LEU A 171 6.92 11.71 -5.84
N ILE A 172 6.02 10.86 -5.36
CA ILE A 172 5.74 10.68 -3.94
C ILE A 172 6.03 9.23 -3.58
N THR A 173 6.63 9.01 -2.41
CA THR A 173 6.84 7.69 -1.82
C THR A 173 6.43 7.68 -0.37
N CYS A 174 6.13 6.49 0.16
CA CYS A 174 5.65 6.35 1.54
C CYS A 174 6.75 6.26 2.59
N SER A 175 8.03 6.15 2.19
CA SER A 175 9.18 6.04 3.10
C SER A 175 10.48 6.53 2.45
N ALA A 176 11.47 6.87 3.25
CA ALA A 176 12.81 7.21 2.76
C ALA A 176 13.46 6.00 2.07
N SER A 177 13.29 4.80 2.63
CA SER A 177 13.76 3.56 2.02
C SER A 177 13.19 3.34 0.61
N MET A 178 11.93 3.70 0.36
CA MET A 178 11.34 3.66 -0.99
C MET A 178 11.93 4.72 -1.91
N ALA A 179 12.25 5.91 -1.40
CA ALA A 179 12.90 6.94 -2.20
C ALA A 179 14.31 6.50 -2.66
N ASP A 180 15.07 5.89 -1.75
CA ASP A 180 16.37 5.30 -2.06
C ASP A 180 16.24 4.18 -3.11
N GLU A 181 15.28 3.25 -2.91
CA GLU A 181 15.00 2.13 -3.82
C GLU A 181 14.65 2.63 -5.24
N ILE A 182 13.78 3.63 -5.37
CA ILE A 182 13.40 4.20 -6.67
C ILE A 182 14.61 4.87 -7.34
N THR A 183 15.41 5.59 -6.57
CA THR A 183 16.63 6.24 -7.09
C THR A 183 17.64 5.21 -7.58
N GLU A 184 17.81 4.11 -6.86
CA GLU A 184 18.71 3.02 -7.22
C GLU A 184 18.22 2.28 -8.47
N LEU A 185 16.93 1.97 -8.56
CA LEU A 185 16.35 1.18 -9.66
C LEU A 185 16.25 1.95 -10.97
N PHE A 186 15.88 3.23 -10.93
CA PHE A 186 15.55 3.99 -12.13
C PHE A 186 16.59 5.06 -12.48
N GLY A 187 17.61 5.21 -11.65
CA GLY A 187 18.78 6.04 -11.90
C GLY A 187 18.60 7.54 -11.59
N PRO A 188 19.69 8.33 -11.75
CA PRO A 188 19.64 9.76 -11.54
C PRO A 188 18.84 10.48 -12.63
N GLY A 189 18.32 11.65 -12.31
CA GLY A 189 17.57 12.49 -13.26
C GLY A 189 16.07 12.27 -13.22
N LEU A 190 15.56 11.58 -12.19
CA LEU A 190 14.14 11.55 -11.91
C LEU A 190 13.64 12.91 -11.40
N ALA A 191 12.35 13.16 -11.53
CA ALA A 191 11.69 14.25 -10.82
C ALA A 191 11.97 14.16 -9.31
N GLY A 192 11.89 15.29 -8.61
CA GLY A 192 12.09 15.29 -7.16
C GLY A 192 11.18 14.31 -6.45
N ILE A 193 11.75 13.46 -5.61
CA ILE A 193 11.01 12.48 -4.82
C ILE A 193 10.69 13.09 -3.46
N THR A 194 9.41 13.19 -3.13
CA THR A 194 8.94 13.64 -1.82
C THR A 194 8.48 12.44 -1.00
N VAL A 195 8.99 12.31 0.22
CA VAL A 195 8.52 11.27 1.14
C VAL A 195 7.31 11.78 1.91
N ILE A 196 6.15 11.20 1.63
CA ILE A 196 4.90 11.47 2.35
C ILE A 196 4.40 10.14 2.92
N ARG A 197 4.42 10.01 4.24
CA ARG A 197 4.03 8.76 4.91
C ARG A 197 2.53 8.53 4.82
N ASN A 198 2.13 7.26 4.84
CA ASN A 198 0.72 6.92 4.92
C ASN A 198 0.13 7.37 6.27
N GLY A 199 -1.11 7.83 6.23
CA GLY A 199 -1.85 8.19 7.42
C GLY A 199 -2.62 7.02 8.03
N ILE A 200 -3.16 7.27 9.21
CA ILE A 200 -4.14 6.40 9.88
C ILE A 200 -5.23 7.24 10.52
N ASP A 201 -6.47 6.80 10.37
CA ASP A 201 -7.58 7.33 11.18
C ASP A 201 -7.59 6.60 12.53
N ALA A 202 -6.88 7.18 13.49
CA ALA A 202 -6.72 6.58 14.81
C ALA A 202 -8.06 6.51 15.59
N ALA A 203 -9.08 7.27 15.22
CA ALA A 203 -10.39 7.21 15.87
C ALA A 203 -11.13 5.90 15.56
N ARG A 204 -10.89 5.31 14.40
CA ARG A 204 -11.44 4.00 14.03
C ARG A 204 -10.82 2.83 14.79
N TRP A 205 -9.69 3.03 15.49
CA TRP A 205 -8.96 2.02 16.23
C TRP A 205 -8.92 2.37 17.71
N PRO A 206 -9.99 2.08 18.48
CA PRO A 206 -10.02 2.34 19.93
C PRO A 206 -8.82 1.68 20.61
N PHE A 207 -8.08 2.47 21.37
CA PHE A 207 -6.94 1.97 22.14
C PHE A 207 -7.42 1.14 23.32
N SER A 208 -6.89 -0.07 23.49
CA SER A 208 -7.15 -0.92 24.63
C SER A 208 -5.87 -1.18 25.41
N GLU A 209 -5.89 -0.81 26.69
CA GLU A 209 -4.82 -1.22 27.61
C GLU A 209 -4.91 -2.71 27.90
N ARG A 210 -3.77 -3.36 27.82
CA ARG A 210 -3.72 -4.78 28.10
C ARG A 210 -3.78 -5.07 29.58
N ARG A 211 -4.65 -5.99 29.92
CA ARG A 211 -4.63 -6.62 31.25
C ARG A 211 -3.60 -7.75 31.26
N PRO A 212 -2.86 -7.93 32.35
CA PRO A 212 -1.99 -9.09 32.49
C PRO A 212 -2.77 -10.38 32.22
N ARG A 213 -2.26 -11.21 31.31
CA ARG A 213 -2.90 -12.47 30.96
C ARG A 213 -2.55 -13.54 31.97
N THR A 214 -3.52 -14.35 32.38
CA THR A 214 -3.34 -15.49 33.28
C THR A 214 -3.22 -16.83 32.52
N GLY A 215 -3.19 -16.81 31.18
CA GLY A 215 -3.15 -18.00 30.34
C GLY A 215 -2.04 -17.95 29.28
N PRO A 216 -2.01 -18.94 28.38
CA PRO A 216 -1.05 -18.98 27.28
C PRO A 216 -1.10 -17.73 26.40
N ALA A 217 0.06 -17.29 25.89
CA ALA A 217 0.18 -16.12 25.06
C ALA A 217 -0.49 -16.32 23.69
N GLU A 218 -1.06 -15.25 23.14
CA GLU A 218 -1.63 -15.22 21.79
C GLU A 218 -0.83 -14.25 20.92
N LEU A 219 -0.16 -14.78 19.91
CA LEU A 219 0.50 -14.00 18.87
C LEU A 219 -0.45 -13.79 17.69
N LEU A 220 -0.33 -12.65 17.03
CA LEU A 220 -1.11 -12.31 15.85
C LEU A 220 -0.17 -11.90 14.71
N TYR A 221 -0.33 -12.53 13.56
CA TYR A 221 0.10 -12.00 12.29
C TYR A 221 -1.11 -11.44 11.55
N LEU A 222 -0.95 -10.28 10.91
CA LEU A 222 -1.98 -9.73 10.04
C LEU A 222 -1.35 -9.14 8.77
N GLY A 223 -1.97 -9.42 7.61
CA GLY A 223 -1.50 -8.97 6.31
C GLY A 223 -1.65 -10.04 5.22
N ARG A 224 -1.25 -9.69 4.00
CA ARG A 224 -1.29 -10.64 2.86
C ARG A 224 -0.37 -11.83 3.13
N LEU A 225 -0.80 -13.01 2.66
CA LEU A 225 -0.01 -14.23 2.78
C LEU A 225 0.87 -14.40 1.55
N GLU A 226 1.85 -13.50 1.39
CA GLU A 226 2.83 -13.52 0.33
C GLU A 226 4.23 -13.78 0.91
N TYR A 227 5.15 -14.27 0.06
CA TYR A 227 6.47 -14.69 0.53
C TYR A 227 7.25 -13.56 1.20
N GLU A 228 7.19 -12.36 0.62
CA GLU A 228 7.88 -11.17 1.12
C GLU A 228 7.36 -10.70 2.49
N LYS A 229 6.20 -11.17 2.93
CA LYS A 229 5.64 -10.84 4.26
C LYS A 229 6.19 -11.71 5.39
N GLY A 230 7.00 -12.71 5.08
CA GLY A 230 7.80 -13.45 6.06
C GLY A 230 7.01 -14.28 7.08
N VAL A 231 5.73 -14.60 6.81
CA VAL A 231 4.87 -15.36 7.75
C VAL A 231 5.49 -16.69 8.18
N HIS A 232 6.25 -17.30 7.29
CA HIS A 232 6.97 -18.54 7.57
C HIS A 232 8.04 -18.41 8.66
N ASP A 233 8.59 -17.20 8.87
CA ASP A 233 9.58 -16.96 9.92
C ASP A 233 8.95 -17.01 11.31
N VAL A 234 7.74 -16.43 11.49
CA VAL A 234 7.03 -16.54 12.76
C VAL A 234 6.57 -17.97 13.04
N ILE A 235 6.16 -18.70 12.00
CA ILE A 235 5.84 -20.13 12.12
C ILE A 235 7.09 -20.93 12.55
N ALA A 236 8.26 -20.66 11.96
CA ALA A 236 9.52 -21.29 12.31
C ALA A 236 10.05 -20.88 13.70
N ALA A 237 9.75 -19.67 14.16
CA ALA A 237 10.11 -19.16 15.48
C ALA A 237 9.24 -19.77 16.60
N LEU A 238 7.99 -20.12 16.30
CA LEU A 238 6.99 -20.54 17.28
C LEU A 238 7.45 -21.72 18.17
N PRO A 239 8.16 -22.77 17.68
CA PRO A 239 8.69 -23.84 18.55
C PRO A 239 9.68 -23.32 19.59
N ARG A 240 10.50 -22.32 19.27
CA ARG A 240 11.45 -21.71 20.21
C ARG A 240 10.74 -20.89 21.26
N ILE A 241 9.71 -20.12 20.86
CA ILE A 241 8.87 -19.34 21.79
C ILE A 241 8.15 -20.26 22.76
N ARG A 242 7.56 -21.35 22.28
CA ARG A 242 6.81 -22.32 23.07
C ARG A 242 7.65 -23.11 24.09
N ARG A 243 8.96 -23.14 23.95
CA ARG A 243 9.84 -23.76 24.97
C ARG A 243 9.87 -22.97 26.26
N THR A 244 9.78 -21.64 26.22
CA THR A 244 9.77 -20.75 27.39
C THR A 244 8.37 -20.29 27.76
N HIS A 245 7.48 -20.21 26.79
CA HIS A 245 6.07 -19.82 26.93
C HIS A 245 5.15 -20.96 26.45
N PRO A 246 5.00 -22.04 27.23
CA PRO A 246 4.19 -23.18 26.83
C PRO A 246 2.75 -22.77 26.53
N GLY A 247 2.14 -23.41 25.54
CA GLY A 247 0.77 -23.12 25.17
C GLY A 247 0.58 -21.92 24.22
N THR A 248 1.62 -21.11 23.96
CA THR A 248 1.52 -19.97 23.02
C THR A 248 0.89 -20.39 21.69
N THR A 249 -0.05 -19.59 21.20
CA THR A 249 -0.73 -19.79 19.92
C THR A 249 -0.40 -18.66 18.95
N LEU A 250 -0.52 -18.93 17.64
CA LEU A 250 -0.37 -17.96 16.57
C LEU A 250 -1.66 -17.91 15.76
N THR A 251 -2.27 -16.74 15.69
CA THR A 251 -3.36 -16.45 14.76
C THR A 251 -2.79 -15.75 13.54
N ILE A 252 -3.12 -16.24 12.35
CA ILE A 252 -2.72 -15.68 11.07
C ILE A 252 -3.98 -15.16 10.38
N ALA A 253 -4.09 -13.84 10.29
CA ALA A 253 -5.21 -13.14 9.66
C ALA A 253 -4.78 -12.55 8.31
N GLY A 254 -5.48 -12.92 7.26
CA GLY A 254 -5.25 -12.50 5.88
C GLY A 254 -5.30 -13.66 4.90
N GLU A 255 -5.17 -13.30 3.63
CA GLU A 255 -5.22 -14.21 2.48
C GLU A 255 -4.02 -13.93 1.55
N GLY A 256 -3.71 -14.87 0.68
CA GLY A 256 -2.64 -14.73 -0.30
C GLY A 256 -2.21 -16.05 -0.92
N THR A 257 -1.30 -15.96 -1.87
CA THR A 257 -0.87 -17.11 -2.71
C THR A 257 -0.13 -18.18 -1.92
N GLN A 258 0.43 -17.84 -0.74
CA GLN A 258 1.27 -18.73 0.05
C GLN A 258 0.51 -19.53 1.12
N GLN A 259 -0.82 -19.46 1.20
CA GLN A 259 -1.58 -20.06 2.29
C GLN A 259 -1.32 -21.56 2.45
N GLU A 260 -1.41 -22.33 1.37
CA GLU A 260 -1.19 -23.79 1.43
C GLU A 260 0.23 -24.15 1.84
N TRP A 261 1.21 -23.41 1.31
CA TRP A 261 2.61 -23.59 1.69
C TRP A 261 2.85 -23.25 3.16
N LEU A 262 2.24 -22.19 3.69
CA LEU A 262 2.35 -21.83 5.11
C LEU A 262 1.74 -22.89 6.03
N VAL A 263 0.64 -23.51 5.64
CA VAL A 263 0.06 -24.67 6.34
C VAL A 263 1.06 -25.85 6.35
N ALA A 264 1.74 -26.10 5.22
CA ALA A 264 2.79 -27.11 5.16
C ALA A 264 4.00 -26.76 6.07
N GLN A 265 4.41 -25.48 6.13
CA GLN A 265 5.44 -25.02 7.07
C GLN A 265 5.03 -25.25 8.53
N ALA A 266 3.78 -24.95 8.89
CA ALA A 266 3.28 -25.20 10.26
C ALA A 266 3.30 -26.70 10.63
N ARG A 267 3.02 -27.59 9.68
CA ARG A 267 3.19 -29.06 9.85
C ARG A 267 4.66 -29.45 10.03
N LYS A 268 5.53 -28.95 9.15
CA LYS A 268 6.98 -29.19 9.19
C LYS A 268 7.59 -28.82 10.54
N HIS A 269 7.22 -27.66 11.06
CA HIS A 269 7.68 -27.16 12.37
C HIS A 269 6.92 -27.75 13.56
N ARG A 270 5.95 -28.67 13.36
CA ARG A 270 5.12 -29.33 14.39
C ARG A 270 4.30 -28.34 15.26
N VAL A 271 3.88 -27.22 14.66
CA VAL A 271 3.09 -26.18 15.32
C VAL A 271 1.70 -25.98 14.71
N LEU A 272 1.25 -26.84 13.81
CA LEU A 272 -0.04 -26.69 13.13
C LEU A 272 -1.20 -26.57 14.14
N LYS A 273 -1.20 -27.37 15.23
CA LYS A 273 -2.24 -27.30 16.27
C LYS A 273 -2.22 -26.00 17.07
N ALA A 274 -1.10 -25.28 17.04
CA ALA A 274 -0.92 -23.99 17.72
C ALA A 274 -1.07 -22.80 16.77
N THR A 275 -1.33 -23.04 15.48
CA THR A 275 -1.46 -22.02 14.44
C THR A 275 -2.88 -22.04 13.86
N ARG A 276 -3.54 -20.90 13.84
CA ARG A 276 -4.88 -20.75 13.27
C ARG A 276 -4.83 -19.80 12.10
N PHE A 277 -5.25 -20.25 10.92
CA PHE A 277 -5.47 -19.44 9.74
C PHE A 277 -6.95 -19.03 9.74
N VAL A 278 -7.23 -17.73 9.83
CA VAL A 278 -8.61 -17.21 9.99
C VAL A 278 -9.13 -16.51 8.73
N GLY A 279 -8.30 -16.41 7.67
CA GLY A 279 -8.67 -15.73 6.44
C GLY A 279 -8.76 -14.22 6.61
N HIS A 280 -9.52 -13.57 5.73
CA HIS A 280 -9.81 -12.16 5.82
C HIS A 280 -10.73 -11.87 7.01
N LEU A 281 -10.44 -10.82 7.75
CA LEU A 281 -11.27 -10.34 8.87
C LEU A 281 -11.86 -8.98 8.50
N ASP A 282 -13.10 -8.77 8.86
CA ASP A 282 -13.68 -7.44 8.82
C ASP A 282 -13.07 -6.52 9.91
N HIS A 283 -13.44 -5.24 9.89
CA HIS A 283 -12.84 -4.27 10.83
C HIS A 283 -13.12 -4.60 12.30
N ALA A 284 -14.32 -5.06 12.63
CA ALA A 284 -14.70 -5.39 14.01
C ALA A 284 -13.98 -6.65 14.50
N GLU A 285 -13.91 -7.67 13.66
CA GLU A 285 -13.17 -8.90 13.91
C GLU A 285 -11.68 -8.64 14.07
N LEU A 286 -11.09 -7.80 13.18
CA LEU A 286 -9.70 -7.41 13.24
C LEU A 286 -9.37 -6.66 14.53
N LEU A 287 -10.22 -5.72 14.93
CA LEU A 287 -10.06 -4.99 16.19
C LEU A 287 -10.11 -5.95 17.39
N ALA A 288 -11.03 -6.91 17.37
CA ALA A 288 -11.17 -7.89 18.45
C ALA A 288 -9.92 -8.78 18.59
N VAL A 289 -9.32 -9.24 17.48
CA VAL A 289 -8.09 -10.04 17.54
C VAL A 289 -6.88 -9.20 17.91
N LEU A 290 -6.79 -7.94 17.48
CA LEU A 290 -5.76 -7.00 17.91
C LEU A 290 -5.82 -6.76 19.42
N HIS A 291 -6.99 -6.50 19.96
CA HIS A 291 -7.17 -6.31 21.41
C HIS A 291 -6.86 -7.57 22.23
N ARG A 292 -6.95 -8.75 21.67
CA ARG A 292 -6.67 -10.01 22.35
C ARG A 292 -5.22 -10.46 22.26
N ALA A 293 -4.52 -10.14 21.17
CA ALA A 293 -3.16 -10.60 20.90
C ALA A 293 -2.12 -10.00 21.87
N ASP A 294 -1.19 -10.77 22.45
CA ASP A 294 -0.11 -10.29 23.32
C ASP A 294 1.01 -9.60 22.54
N ALA A 295 1.15 -9.93 21.27
CA ALA A 295 1.96 -9.22 20.32
C ALA A 295 1.43 -9.40 18.89
N ALA A 296 1.45 -8.32 18.10
CA ALA A 296 1.37 -8.39 16.64
C ALA A 296 2.79 -8.56 16.09
N VAL A 297 2.99 -9.61 15.29
CA VAL A 297 4.30 -10.00 14.75
C VAL A 297 4.30 -9.80 13.25
N LEU A 298 5.12 -8.87 12.75
CA LEU A 298 5.20 -8.47 11.34
C LEU A 298 6.62 -8.72 10.81
N PRO A 299 6.96 -9.96 10.40
CA PRO A 299 8.32 -10.37 10.07
C PRO A 299 8.65 -10.15 8.58
N SER A 300 8.20 -9.07 7.99
CA SER A 300 8.33 -8.79 6.55
C SER A 300 9.79 -8.79 6.11
N HIS A 301 10.06 -9.34 4.91
CA HIS A 301 11.34 -9.27 4.22
C HIS A 301 11.41 -8.05 3.28
N TYR A 302 10.25 -7.58 2.87
CA TYR A 302 10.05 -6.34 2.14
C TYR A 302 8.76 -5.68 2.62
N GLU A 303 8.87 -4.41 3.05
CA GLU A 303 7.73 -3.63 3.50
C GLU A 303 7.97 -2.15 3.18
N PRO A 304 7.33 -1.63 2.15
CA PRO A 304 7.45 -0.23 1.77
C PRO A 304 7.06 0.74 2.88
N PHE A 305 6.04 0.39 3.69
CA PHE A 305 5.60 1.24 4.79
C PHE A 305 5.10 0.48 6.03
N GLY A 306 4.09 -0.41 5.87
CA GLY A 306 3.52 -1.18 6.98
C GLY A 306 2.32 -0.51 7.66
N ILE A 307 1.26 -0.18 6.89
CA ILE A 307 0.00 0.37 7.44
C ILE A 307 -0.54 -0.50 8.59
N VAL A 308 -0.37 -1.82 8.47
CA VAL A 308 -0.77 -2.80 9.49
C VAL A 308 -0.10 -2.55 10.85
N ALA A 309 1.15 -2.08 10.87
CA ALA A 309 1.82 -1.70 12.11
C ALA A 309 1.16 -0.47 12.75
N LEU A 310 0.68 0.49 11.94
CA LEU A 310 -0.07 1.63 12.46
C LEU A 310 -1.43 1.20 13.04
N GLU A 311 -2.12 0.25 12.42
CA GLU A 311 -3.39 -0.31 12.91
C GLU A 311 -3.19 -1.01 14.26
N ALA A 312 -2.17 -1.85 14.37
CA ALA A 312 -1.82 -2.50 15.63
C ALA A 312 -1.40 -1.50 16.73
N ALA A 313 -0.59 -0.49 16.38
CA ALA A 313 -0.22 0.60 17.29
C ALA A 313 -1.44 1.40 17.75
N ALA A 314 -2.38 1.68 16.83
CA ALA A 314 -3.59 2.40 17.13
C ALA A 314 -4.50 1.63 18.11
N ALA A 315 -4.62 0.33 17.93
CA ALA A 315 -5.39 -0.55 18.82
C ALA A 315 -4.72 -0.82 20.16
N GLY A 316 -3.43 -0.46 20.32
CA GLY A 316 -2.67 -0.70 21.56
C GLY A 316 -2.01 -2.07 21.63
N THR A 317 -1.89 -2.79 20.52
CA THR A 317 -1.25 -4.09 20.46
C THR A 317 0.28 -3.93 20.43
N PRO A 318 1.05 -4.57 21.32
CA PRO A 318 2.50 -4.53 21.26
C PRO A 318 3.04 -5.06 19.93
N LEU A 319 4.05 -4.40 19.38
CA LEU A 319 4.61 -4.69 18.06
C LEU A 319 5.94 -5.43 18.18
N VAL A 320 6.07 -6.50 17.41
CA VAL A 320 7.35 -7.15 17.07
C VAL A 320 7.47 -7.14 15.54
N THR A 321 8.51 -6.51 15.00
CA THR A 321 8.65 -6.30 13.55
C THR A 321 10.05 -6.66 13.06
N SER A 322 10.18 -6.95 11.78
CA SER A 322 11.49 -6.84 11.13
C SER A 322 11.88 -5.37 10.96
N ASN A 323 13.18 -5.07 11.09
CA ASN A 323 13.74 -3.74 10.83
C ASN A 323 14.07 -3.61 9.34
N ILE A 324 13.05 -3.37 8.51
CA ILE A 324 13.19 -3.28 7.06
C ILE A 324 12.31 -2.19 6.48
N GLY A 325 12.82 -1.48 5.47
CA GLY A 325 12.05 -0.52 4.69
C GLY A 325 11.29 0.50 5.56
N GLY A 326 10.12 0.89 5.10
CA GLY A 326 9.26 1.82 5.84
C GLY A 326 8.74 1.27 7.17
N LEU A 327 8.72 -0.06 7.35
CA LEU A 327 8.36 -0.66 8.64
C LEU A 327 9.38 -0.30 9.74
N GLY A 328 10.69 -0.26 9.40
CA GLY A 328 11.73 0.22 10.30
C GLY A 328 11.62 1.71 10.63
N GLU A 329 11.01 2.51 9.72
CA GLU A 329 10.72 3.92 9.98
C GLU A 329 9.43 4.12 10.81
N ALA A 330 8.43 3.26 10.61
CA ALA A 330 7.16 3.30 11.33
C ALA A 330 7.33 2.86 12.79
N VAL A 331 8.16 1.84 13.06
CA VAL A 331 8.36 1.24 14.38
C VAL A 331 9.77 1.52 14.90
N ILE A 332 9.90 2.39 15.89
CA ILE A 332 11.18 2.73 16.53
C ILE A 332 11.54 1.64 17.53
N ASN A 333 12.60 0.87 17.24
CA ASN A 333 13.05 -0.23 18.09
C ASN A 333 13.29 0.22 19.53
N GLY A 334 12.79 -0.56 20.49
CA GLY A 334 12.89 -0.30 21.93
C GLY A 334 11.96 0.81 22.45
N ARG A 335 11.40 1.66 21.58
CA ARG A 335 10.56 2.81 21.97
C ARG A 335 9.08 2.60 21.62
N THR A 336 8.75 2.22 20.37
CA THR A 336 7.36 2.02 19.93
C THR A 336 7.03 0.57 19.57
N GLY A 337 8.02 -0.30 19.62
CA GLY A 337 7.95 -1.73 19.37
C GLY A 337 9.31 -2.36 19.61
N VAL A 338 9.44 -3.64 19.27
CA VAL A 338 10.71 -4.36 19.25
C VAL A 338 10.97 -4.83 17.83
N SER A 339 12.19 -4.66 17.34
CA SER A 339 12.54 -5.05 15.97
C SER A 339 13.72 -6.02 15.96
N CYS A 340 13.73 -6.94 14.99
CA CYS A 340 14.84 -7.84 14.70
C CYS A 340 15.28 -7.69 13.23
N ALA A 341 16.40 -8.29 12.86
CA ALA A 341 16.80 -8.34 11.44
C ALA A 341 15.78 -9.16 10.63
N PRO A 342 15.50 -8.79 9.37
CA PRO A 342 14.66 -9.60 8.50
C PRO A 342 15.30 -10.98 8.27
N ARG A 343 14.48 -12.01 8.13
CA ARG A 343 14.91 -13.43 7.96
C ARG A 343 15.68 -14.04 9.14
N ASP A 344 15.77 -13.32 10.28
CA ASP A 344 16.39 -13.83 11.50
C ASP A 344 15.33 -14.49 12.42
N VAL A 345 15.08 -15.76 12.18
CA VAL A 345 14.10 -16.56 12.96
C VAL A 345 14.50 -16.64 14.46
N ALA A 346 15.81 -16.62 14.76
CA ALA A 346 16.26 -16.65 16.14
C ALA A 346 16.02 -15.33 16.87
N GLY A 347 16.45 -14.23 16.25
CA GLY A 347 16.20 -12.88 16.76
C GLY A 347 14.70 -12.55 16.84
N LEU A 348 13.88 -13.03 15.89
CA LEU A 348 12.43 -12.90 15.96
C LEU A 348 11.84 -13.61 17.19
N ALA A 349 12.31 -14.84 17.46
CA ALA A 349 11.88 -15.58 18.66
C ALA A 349 12.28 -14.88 19.95
N GLU A 350 13.49 -14.30 20.01
CA GLU A 350 13.96 -13.53 21.16
C GLU A 350 13.19 -12.22 21.34
N ALA A 351 12.91 -11.48 20.26
CA ALA A 351 12.11 -10.26 20.29
C ALA A 351 10.69 -10.54 20.83
N VAL A 352 10.03 -11.60 20.35
CA VAL A 352 8.71 -12.01 20.86
C VAL A 352 8.80 -12.38 22.34
N ARG A 353 9.80 -13.19 22.76
CA ARG A 353 9.99 -13.55 24.16
C ARG A 353 10.18 -12.32 25.05
N GLY A 354 11.03 -11.37 24.63
CA GLY A 354 11.25 -10.13 25.39
C GLY A 354 9.98 -9.27 25.56
N VAL A 355 9.02 -9.36 24.62
CA VAL A 355 7.70 -8.73 24.78
C VAL A 355 6.82 -9.50 25.78
N LEU A 356 6.88 -10.82 25.76
CA LEU A 356 6.09 -11.69 26.65
C LEU A 356 6.65 -11.72 28.08
N ASP A 357 7.97 -11.62 28.25
CA ASP A 357 8.65 -11.62 29.55
C ASP A 357 8.43 -10.32 30.35
N ASP A 358 8.25 -9.17 29.67
CA ASP A 358 7.97 -7.88 30.31
C ASP A 358 6.73 -7.19 29.69
N PRO A 359 5.52 -7.61 30.11
CA PRO A 359 4.27 -6.99 29.66
C PRO A 359 4.18 -5.50 29.99
N GLY A 360 4.83 -5.06 31.08
CA GLY A 360 4.86 -3.65 31.46
C GLY A 360 5.63 -2.79 30.46
N ALA A 361 6.82 -3.23 30.03
CA ALA A 361 7.56 -2.56 28.98
C ALA A 361 6.84 -2.65 27.63
N ALA A 362 6.22 -3.78 27.31
CA ALA A 362 5.41 -3.95 26.10
C ALA A 362 4.27 -2.91 26.05
N GLN A 363 3.56 -2.73 27.17
CA GLN A 363 2.48 -1.74 27.27
C GLN A 363 2.98 -0.30 27.15
N ARG A 364 4.13 0.03 27.78
CA ARG A 364 4.75 1.38 27.61
C ARG A 364 5.08 1.65 26.15
N ARG A 365 5.66 0.68 25.44
CA ARG A 365 5.94 0.82 23.99
C ARG A 365 4.67 0.97 23.16
N ALA A 366 3.61 0.24 23.47
CA ALA A 366 2.32 0.35 22.77
C ALA A 366 1.69 1.75 22.97
N ARG A 367 1.75 2.33 24.17
CA ARG A 367 1.31 3.71 24.41
C ARG A 367 2.15 4.71 23.62
N ALA A 368 3.48 4.61 23.65
CA ALA A 368 4.37 5.47 22.88
C ALA A 368 4.14 5.35 21.36
N ALA A 369 3.80 4.13 20.88
CA ALA A 369 3.40 3.92 19.48
C ALA A 369 2.10 4.68 19.17
N ARG A 370 1.08 4.57 20.00
CA ARG A 370 -0.19 5.28 19.84
C ARG A 370 -0.02 6.81 19.84
N GLU A 371 0.75 7.33 20.77
CA GLU A 371 1.03 8.77 20.88
C GLU A 371 1.69 9.31 19.60
N ARG A 372 2.61 8.53 19.02
CA ARG A 372 3.30 8.92 17.79
C ARG A 372 2.34 9.01 16.59
N LEU A 373 1.25 8.26 16.55
CA LEU A 373 0.32 8.25 15.42
C LEU A 373 -0.34 9.62 15.21
N THR A 374 -0.74 10.29 16.28
CA THR A 374 -1.42 11.59 16.21
C THR A 374 -0.54 12.73 15.72
N SER A 375 0.78 12.60 15.85
CA SER A 375 1.73 13.63 15.46
C SER A 375 2.42 13.38 14.12
N ALA A 376 2.48 12.12 13.65
CA ALA A 376 3.32 11.75 12.51
C ALA A 376 2.56 11.07 11.36
N PHE A 377 1.29 10.67 11.57
CA PHE A 377 0.55 9.84 10.60
C PHE A 377 -0.92 10.29 10.47
N ASP A 378 -1.20 11.58 10.57
CA ASP A 378 -2.55 12.14 10.40
C ASP A 378 -2.86 12.39 8.92
N TRP A 379 -4.05 11.98 8.47
CA TRP A 379 -4.48 12.14 7.07
C TRP A 379 -4.61 13.59 6.62
N LYS A 380 -4.89 14.52 7.55
CA LYS A 380 -4.92 15.94 7.21
C LYS A 380 -3.52 16.43 6.83
N THR A 381 -2.51 16.05 7.60
CA THR A 381 -1.10 16.37 7.29
C THR A 381 -0.67 15.77 5.96
N VAL A 382 -1.02 14.49 5.72
CA VAL A 382 -0.74 13.80 4.44
C VAL A 382 -1.38 14.53 3.26
N ALA A 383 -2.62 14.98 3.40
CA ALA A 383 -3.32 15.75 2.36
C ALA A 383 -2.68 17.12 2.12
N ASP A 384 -2.33 17.84 3.19
CA ASP A 384 -1.68 19.15 3.11
C ASP A 384 -0.31 19.04 2.42
N GLU A 385 0.53 18.06 2.80
CA GLU A 385 1.82 17.79 2.16
C GLU A 385 1.66 17.38 0.68
N THR A 386 0.70 16.54 0.37
CA THR A 386 0.40 16.13 -1.01
C THR A 386 -0.05 17.33 -1.85
N ALA A 387 -0.88 18.21 -1.30
CA ALA A 387 -1.32 19.43 -1.98
C ALA A 387 -0.15 20.38 -2.28
N GLN A 388 0.88 20.44 -1.43
CA GLN A 388 2.10 21.21 -1.72
C GLN A 388 2.87 20.64 -2.92
N VAL A 389 2.97 19.31 -3.04
CA VAL A 389 3.57 18.66 -4.22
C VAL A 389 2.80 19.02 -5.48
N TYR A 390 1.46 19.00 -5.46
CA TYR A 390 0.67 19.42 -6.61
C TYR A 390 0.90 20.89 -7.00
N LEU A 391 1.00 21.78 -6.01
CA LEU A 391 1.28 23.19 -6.27
C LEU A 391 2.66 23.39 -6.88
N ALA A 392 3.68 22.68 -6.41
CA ALA A 392 5.03 22.72 -6.96
C ALA A 392 5.06 22.20 -8.41
N ALA A 393 4.43 21.05 -8.68
CA ALA A 393 4.32 20.50 -10.02
C ALA A 393 3.59 21.47 -11.00
N LYS A 394 2.53 22.13 -10.53
CA LYS A 394 1.78 23.11 -11.33
C LYS A 394 2.57 24.38 -11.63
N ARG A 395 3.46 24.83 -10.75
CA ARG A 395 4.35 25.98 -10.99
C ARG A 395 5.47 25.67 -11.99
N GLY A 396 5.61 24.41 -12.40
CA GLY A 396 6.69 23.99 -13.26
C GLY A 396 8.05 24.02 -12.56
N GLU A 397 8.07 23.92 -11.23
CA GLU A 397 9.28 23.75 -10.43
C GLU A 397 9.91 22.37 -10.67
N ARG A 398 9.96 22.00 -11.96
CA ARG A 398 10.64 20.80 -12.44
C ARG A 398 12.14 21.02 -12.26
N GLN A 399 12.82 20.09 -11.64
CA GLN A 399 14.18 19.82 -12.08
C GLN A 399 14.07 19.32 -13.53
N PRO A 400 14.73 20.00 -14.49
CA PRO A 400 14.53 19.70 -15.89
C PRO A 400 14.93 18.24 -16.16
N HIS A 401 13.95 17.41 -16.49
CA HIS A 401 14.22 16.17 -17.20
C HIS A 401 14.73 16.57 -18.59
N PRO A 402 15.85 16.03 -19.04
CA PRO A 402 16.15 16.08 -20.46
C PRO A 402 15.05 15.26 -21.15
N ARG A 403 14.01 15.93 -21.65
CA ARG A 403 13.11 15.30 -22.63
C ARG A 403 14.05 14.78 -23.71
N MET A 404 13.98 13.48 -24.00
CA MET A 404 14.67 12.96 -25.17
C MET A 404 14.23 13.86 -26.32
N PRO A 405 15.17 14.45 -27.08
CA PRO A 405 14.80 15.27 -28.21
C PRO A 405 13.91 14.40 -29.11
N ILE A 406 12.72 14.89 -29.46
CA ILE A 406 11.93 14.31 -30.53
C ILE A 406 12.83 14.45 -31.75
N VAL A 407 13.47 13.35 -32.17
CA VAL A 407 14.16 13.34 -33.45
C VAL A 407 13.05 13.34 -34.47
N GLU A 408 12.72 14.54 -34.97
CA GLU A 408 11.91 14.66 -36.17
C GLU A 408 12.67 13.97 -37.32
N HIS A 409 12.39 12.69 -37.50
CA HIS A 409 12.72 12.03 -38.74
C HIS A 409 11.82 12.62 -39.79
N ALA A 410 12.32 13.62 -40.50
CA ALA A 410 11.74 14.00 -41.77
C ALA A 410 11.69 12.73 -42.64
N LEU A 411 10.48 12.21 -42.85
CA LEU A 411 10.29 11.14 -43.82
C LEU A 411 10.78 11.71 -45.19
N PRO A 412 11.68 11.01 -45.87
CA PRO A 412 12.08 11.45 -47.21
C PRO A 412 10.83 11.53 -48.10
N ASN A 413 10.58 12.70 -48.68
CA ASN A 413 9.55 12.89 -49.67
C ASN A 413 9.71 11.81 -50.74
N ARG A 414 8.71 10.95 -50.89
CA ARG A 414 8.55 10.10 -52.05
C ARG A 414 7.74 10.83 -53.09
#